data_efcaaf7ddbdbab32455bc9ef82f2c515
#
_entry.id   efcaaf7ddbdbab32455bc9ef82f2c515
#
_cell.length_a   1.000
_cell.length_b   1.000
_cell.length_c   1.000
_cell.angle_alpha   90.00
_cell.angle_beta   90.00
_cell.angle_gamma   90.00
#
_symmetry.space_group_name_H-M   'P 1'
#
loop_
_entity.id
_entity.type
_entity.pdbx_description
1 polymer ?
#
loop_
_entity_poly.entity_id
_entity_poly.type
_entity_poly.pdbx_seq_one_letter_code
_entity_poly.pdbx_strand_id
1 'polypeptide(L)'
;MSKVLFIDSDVILDVLERREHFYEYSAQILSLGDEKKVKLVTTSLVFANVYYLLRKHLGIEKAKECLRKLRVIVDVVSVNAKEVDLALNSELSDFEDALQYFTALDSKIEFIITRNVRDYKNPRLIVQTPQRYIE
;
A
#
# COMPACT_ATOMS: atom_id res chain seq x y z
N MET A 1 -21.34 1.48 -4.66
CA MET A 1 -20.02 2.11 -4.86
C MET A 1 -18.92 1.22 -4.33
N SER A 2 -17.83 1.12 -5.06
CA SER A 2 -16.70 0.31 -4.64
C SER A 2 -15.92 1.00 -3.52
N LYS A 3 -15.44 0.21 -2.56
CA LYS A 3 -14.53 0.72 -1.53
C LYS A 3 -13.16 1.00 -2.15
N VAL A 4 -12.47 2.00 -1.60
CA VAL A 4 -11.10 2.35 -2.00
C VAL A 4 -10.16 1.92 -0.90
N LEU A 5 -9.20 1.07 -1.23
CA LEU A 5 -8.22 0.55 -0.27
C LEU A 5 -6.84 1.09 -0.61
N PHE A 6 -6.19 1.69 0.37
CA PHE A 6 -4.78 2.07 0.26
C PHE A 6 -3.92 0.87 0.63
N ILE A 7 -3.02 0.47 -0.25
CA ILE A 7 -2.20 -0.74 -0.06
C ILE A 7 -0.77 -0.34 0.28
N ASP A 8 -0.30 -0.82 1.43
CA ASP A 8 1.09 -0.58 1.87
C ASP A 8 2.05 -1.49 1.11
N SER A 9 3.31 -1.12 1.10
CA SER A 9 4.36 -1.85 0.38
C SER A 9 4.51 -3.30 0.82
N ASP A 10 4.33 -3.60 2.12
CA ASP A 10 4.46 -4.96 2.63
C ASP A 10 3.44 -5.91 2.00
N VAL A 11 2.21 -5.43 1.77
CA VAL A 11 1.15 -6.23 1.15
C VAL A 11 1.51 -6.55 -0.30
N ILE A 12 2.02 -5.57 -1.02
CA ILE A 12 2.45 -5.75 -2.42
C ILE A 12 3.61 -6.75 -2.49
N LEU A 13 4.62 -6.58 -1.62
CA LEU A 13 5.78 -7.46 -1.58
C LEU A 13 5.43 -8.88 -1.18
N ASP A 14 4.44 -9.07 -0.30
CA ASP A 14 3.95 -10.39 0.07
C ASP A 14 3.54 -11.19 -1.17
N VAL A 15 2.92 -10.53 -2.13
CA VAL A 15 2.48 -11.18 -3.35
C VAL A 15 3.63 -11.35 -4.33
N LEU A 16 4.38 -10.29 -4.60
CA LEU A 16 5.44 -10.31 -5.61
C LEU A 16 6.61 -11.22 -5.22
N GLU A 17 6.89 -11.34 -3.92
CA GLU A 17 7.94 -12.21 -3.40
C GLU A 17 7.41 -13.52 -2.83
N ARG A 18 6.12 -13.75 -2.92
CA ARG A 18 5.44 -14.96 -2.43
C ARG A 18 5.83 -15.32 -1.00
N ARG A 19 5.72 -14.35 -0.10
CA ARG A 19 6.12 -14.51 1.30
C ARG A 19 5.20 -15.49 2.03
N GLU A 20 5.78 -16.52 2.61
CA GLU A 20 5.06 -17.53 3.39
C GLU A 20 4.23 -16.89 4.49
N HIS A 21 3.06 -17.46 4.77
CA HIS A 21 2.09 -17.01 5.78
C HIS A 21 1.32 -15.75 5.41
N PHE A 22 1.81 -14.93 4.48
CA PHE A 22 1.16 -13.66 4.13
C PHE A 22 0.62 -13.63 2.71
N TYR A 23 1.19 -14.46 1.84
CA TYR A 23 0.88 -14.44 0.41
C TYR A 23 -0.62 -14.60 0.11
N GLU A 24 -1.28 -15.57 0.74
CA GLU A 24 -2.66 -15.92 0.39
C GLU A 24 -3.63 -14.76 0.60
N TYR A 25 -3.59 -14.12 1.76
CA TYR A 25 -4.49 -13.01 2.05
C TYR A 25 -4.15 -11.77 1.23
N SER A 26 -2.86 -11.47 1.08
CA SER A 26 -2.43 -10.34 0.28
C SER A 26 -2.79 -10.53 -1.19
N ALA A 27 -2.67 -11.76 -1.71
CA ALA A 27 -3.06 -12.08 -3.09
C ALA A 27 -4.57 -11.90 -3.28
N GLN A 28 -5.38 -12.25 -2.28
CA GLN A 28 -6.83 -12.04 -2.35
C GLN A 28 -7.18 -10.55 -2.43
N ILE A 29 -6.44 -9.70 -1.71
CA ILE A 29 -6.63 -8.25 -1.81
C ILE A 29 -6.38 -7.77 -3.25
N LEU A 30 -5.24 -8.18 -3.84
CA LEU A 30 -4.94 -7.79 -5.22
C LEU A 30 -5.96 -8.33 -6.21
N SER A 31 -6.46 -9.55 -5.97
CA SER A 31 -7.50 -10.15 -6.81
C SER A 31 -8.79 -9.34 -6.77
N LEU A 32 -9.18 -8.83 -5.60
CA LEU A 32 -10.36 -7.97 -5.49
C LEU A 32 -10.22 -6.72 -6.37
N GLY A 33 -9.00 -6.16 -6.45
CA GLY A 33 -8.74 -5.01 -7.33
C GLY A 33 -8.79 -5.40 -8.79
N ASP A 34 -8.18 -6.54 -9.14
CA ASP A 34 -8.18 -7.03 -10.51
C ASP A 34 -9.60 -7.33 -11.01
N GLU A 35 -10.43 -7.87 -10.14
CA GLU A 35 -11.84 -8.15 -10.44
C GLU A 35 -12.74 -6.91 -10.32
N LYS A 36 -12.16 -5.77 -10.02
CA LYS A 36 -12.86 -4.47 -9.89
C LYS A 36 -13.95 -4.48 -8.80
N LYS A 37 -13.79 -5.32 -7.80
CA LYS A 37 -14.69 -5.34 -6.64
C LYS A 37 -14.34 -4.24 -5.64
N VAL A 38 -13.07 -3.82 -5.62
CA VAL A 38 -12.59 -2.68 -4.87
C VAL A 38 -11.63 -1.89 -5.76
N LYS A 39 -11.40 -0.63 -5.40
CA LYS A 39 -10.37 0.18 -6.05
C LYS A 39 -9.13 0.16 -5.17
N LEU A 40 -8.00 -0.26 -5.72
CA LEU A 40 -6.72 -0.28 -5.00
C LEU A 40 -5.92 0.95 -5.38
N VAL A 41 -5.35 1.62 -4.36
CA VAL A 41 -4.50 2.79 -4.57
C VAL A 41 -3.25 2.67 -3.70
N THR A 42 -2.19 3.35 -4.12
CA THR A 42 -0.98 3.51 -3.32
C THR A 42 -0.26 4.78 -3.79
N THR A 43 0.94 5.04 -3.29
CA THR A 43 1.71 6.22 -3.68
C THR A 43 2.88 5.85 -4.60
N SER A 44 3.42 6.86 -5.28
CA SER A 44 4.65 6.69 -6.05
C SER A 44 5.82 6.28 -5.14
N LEU A 45 5.79 6.70 -3.86
CA LEU A 45 6.80 6.32 -2.89
C LEU A 45 6.79 4.81 -2.66
N VAL A 46 5.62 4.21 -2.54
CA VAL A 46 5.48 2.76 -2.38
C VAL A 46 6.02 2.05 -3.63
N PHE A 47 5.68 2.53 -4.83
CA PHE A 47 6.21 1.96 -6.07
C PHE A 47 7.75 2.00 -6.09
N ALA A 48 8.35 3.11 -5.68
CA ALA A 48 9.80 3.24 -5.64
C ALA A 48 10.42 2.25 -4.64
N ASN A 49 9.84 2.13 -3.46
CA ASN A 49 10.32 1.20 -2.43
C ASN A 49 10.24 -0.25 -2.90
N VAL A 50 9.11 -0.63 -3.48
CA VAL A 50 8.91 -1.98 -4.01
C VAL A 50 9.93 -2.26 -5.12
N TYR A 51 10.13 -1.29 -6.00
CA TYR A 51 11.13 -1.42 -7.08
C TYR A 51 12.52 -1.73 -6.53
N TYR A 52 12.99 -0.93 -5.56
CA TYR A 52 14.32 -1.12 -5.00
C TYR A 52 14.50 -2.49 -4.35
N LEU A 53 13.47 -2.99 -3.69
CA LEU A 53 13.53 -4.30 -3.06
C LEU A 53 13.49 -5.43 -4.10
N LEU A 54 12.63 -5.33 -5.09
CA LEU A 54 12.54 -6.34 -6.15
C LEU A 54 13.79 -6.39 -7.01
N ARG A 55 14.38 -5.24 -7.29
CA ARG A 55 15.57 -5.16 -8.14
C ARG A 55 16.72 -6.01 -7.60
N LYS A 56 16.86 -6.08 -6.28
CA LYS A 56 17.92 -6.86 -5.64
C LYS A 56 17.84 -8.35 -5.99
N HIS A 57 16.63 -8.87 -6.17
CA HIS A 57 16.42 -10.30 -6.42
C HIS A 57 16.17 -10.62 -7.89
N LEU A 58 15.52 -9.72 -8.62
CA LEU A 58 15.05 -9.99 -9.98
C LEU A 58 15.82 -9.26 -11.07
N GLY A 59 16.59 -8.23 -10.72
CA GLY A 59 17.19 -7.34 -11.69
C GLY A 59 16.24 -6.26 -12.17
N ILE A 60 16.77 -5.31 -12.92
CA ILE A 60 16.04 -4.08 -13.30
C ILE A 60 14.82 -4.38 -14.17
N GLU A 61 14.99 -5.14 -15.25
CA GLU A 61 13.91 -5.35 -16.22
C GLU A 61 12.75 -6.16 -15.65
N LYS A 62 13.03 -7.22 -14.89
CA LYS A 62 11.98 -8.02 -14.28
C LYS A 62 11.24 -7.24 -13.18
N ALA A 63 11.97 -6.43 -12.42
CA ALA A 63 11.33 -5.57 -11.41
C ALA A 63 10.36 -4.59 -12.07
N LYS A 64 10.78 -3.95 -13.15
CA LYS A 64 9.90 -3.03 -13.90
C LYS A 64 8.68 -3.73 -14.46
N GLU A 65 8.87 -4.95 -14.98
CA GLU A 65 7.76 -5.73 -15.52
C GLU A 65 6.72 -6.05 -14.44
N CYS A 66 7.17 -6.45 -13.26
CA CYS A 66 6.28 -6.67 -12.12
C CYS A 66 5.48 -5.41 -11.79
N LEU A 67 6.15 -4.26 -11.79
CA LEU A 67 5.48 -2.99 -11.47
C LEU A 67 4.51 -2.55 -12.55
N ARG A 68 4.80 -2.84 -13.81
CA ARG A 68 3.84 -2.56 -14.90
C ARG A 68 2.54 -3.35 -14.71
N LYS A 69 2.67 -4.63 -14.33
CA LYS A 69 1.50 -5.48 -14.05
C LYS A 69 0.73 -4.96 -12.83
N LEU A 70 1.45 -4.58 -11.80
CA LEU A 70 0.83 -4.00 -10.60
C LEU A 70 0.07 -2.72 -10.94
N ARG A 71 0.65 -1.86 -11.78
CA ARG A 71 0.05 -0.58 -12.16
C ARG A 71 -1.30 -0.74 -12.90
N VAL A 72 -1.53 -1.87 -13.52
CA VAL A 72 -2.80 -2.16 -14.17
C VAL A 72 -3.94 -2.24 -13.16
N ILE A 73 -3.66 -2.75 -11.96
CA ILE A 73 -4.70 -2.97 -10.94
C ILE A 73 -4.62 -2.02 -9.74
N VAL A 74 -3.54 -1.24 -9.63
CA VAL A 74 -3.34 -0.31 -8.51
C VAL A 74 -3.10 1.09 -9.06
N ASP A 75 -3.93 2.03 -8.65
CA ASP A 75 -3.78 3.44 -9.03
C ASP A 75 -2.80 4.14 -8.10
N VAL A 76 -2.19 5.21 -8.61
CA VAL A 76 -1.21 5.99 -7.86
C VAL A 76 -1.82 7.32 -7.44
N VAL A 77 -1.77 7.62 -6.14
CA VAL A 77 -2.20 8.92 -5.61
C VAL A 77 -0.97 9.77 -5.29
N SER A 78 -1.10 11.07 -5.45
CA SER A 78 0.01 12.00 -5.28
C SER A 78 0.28 12.31 -3.80
N VAL A 79 1.56 12.43 -3.46
CA VAL A 79 2.01 12.92 -2.16
C VAL A 79 2.50 14.35 -2.39
N ASN A 80 1.88 15.31 -1.71
CA ASN A 80 2.16 16.72 -1.90
C ASN A 80 2.90 17.34 -0.71
N ALA A 81 3.30 18.60 -0.84
CA ALA A 81 4.00 19.31 0.23
C ALA A 81 3.20 19.32 1.54
N LYS A 82 1.88 19.45 1.44
CA LYS A 82 0.99 19.43 2.61
C LYS A 82 1.18 18.16 3.44
N GLU A 83 1.24 16.99 2.80
CA GLU A 83 1.40 15.72 3.50
C GLU A 83 2.79 15.60 4.12
N VAL A 84 3.81 16.14 3.47
CA VAL A 84 5.16 16.18 4.04
C VAL A 84 5.16 16.99 5.34
N ASP A 85 4.55 18.17 5.32
CA ASP A 85 4.48 19.05 6.49
C ASP A 85 3.71 18.38 7.64
N LEU A 86 2.59 17.75 7.33
CA LEU A 86 1.80 17.03 8.33
C LEU A 86 2.58 15.87 8.92
N ALA A 87 3.28 15.11 8.08
CA ALA A 87 4.07 13.95 8.53
C ALA A 87 5.21 14.38 9.45
N LEU A 88 5.89 15.49 9.13
CA LEU A 88 6.99 16.01 9.94
C LEU A 88 6.54 16.44 11.34
N ASN A 89 5.28 16.81 11.50
CA ASN A 89 4.73 17.29 12.76
C ASN A 89 3.82 16.26 13.44
N SER A 90 3.80 15.01 12.96
CA SER A 90 2.94 13.97 13.50
C SER A 90 3.63 13.19 14.63
N GLU A 91 2.81 12.44 15.37
CA GLU A 91 3.30 11.54 16.42
C GLU A 91 3.71 10.17 15.87
N LEU A 92 3.47 9.91 14.58
CA LEU A 92 3.85 8.64 13.98
C LEU A 92 5.38 8.56 13.88
N SER A 93 5.95 7.47 14.37
CA SER A 93 7.39 7.32 14.44
C SER A 93 8.05 7.06 13.09
N ASP A 94 7.33 6.40 12.18
CA ASP A 94 7.83 6.13 10.84
C ASP A 94 7.35 7.21 9.88
N PHE A 95 8.30 7.94 9.28
CA PHE A 95 7.98 9.05 8.40
C PHE A 95 7.24 8.60 7.14
N GLU A 96 7.63 7.47 6.58
CA GLU A 96 6.97 6.94 5.39
C GLU A 96 5.52 6.56 5.69
N ASP A 97 5.27 5.89 6.81
CA ASP A 97 3.91 5.57 7.24
C ASP A 97 3.08 6.82 7.46
N ALA A 98 3.70 7.87 8.03
CA ALA A 98 3.03 9.14 8.23
C ALA A 98 2.64 9.78 6.90
N LEU A 99 3.53 9.76 5.91
CA LEU A 99 3.21 10.27 4.57
C LEU A 99 2.03 9.53 3.95
N GLN A 100 2.02 8.22 4.07
CA GLN A 100 0.95 7.39 3.54
C GLN A 100 -0.37 7.68 4.23
N TYR A 101 -0.33 7.79 5.55
CA TYR A 101 -1.52 8.07 6.36
C TYR A 101 -2.17 9.40 5.96
N PHE A 102 -1.38 10.47 5.91
CA PHE A 102 -1.92 11.78 5.57
C PHE A 102 -2.35 11.88 4.10
N THR A 103 -1.67 11.17 3.21
CA THR A 103 -2.08 11.09 1.82
C THR A 103 -3.44 10.41 1.69
N ALA A 104 -3.64 9.30 2.42
CA ALA A 104 -4.91 8.60 2.43
C ALA A 104 -6.03 9.47 3.00
N LEU A 105 -5.77 10.18 4.12
CA LEU A 105 -6.75 11.09 4.71
C LEU A 105 -7.15 12.19 3.73
N ASP A 106 -6.17 12.84 3.09
CA ASP A 106 -6.41 13.94 2.18
C ASP A 106 -7.16 13.49 0.93
N SER A 107 -6.94 12.27 0.49
CA SER A 107 -7.61 11.68 -0.66
C SER A 107 -8.95 11.03 -0.30
N LYS A 108 -9.41 11.19 0.95
CA LYS A 108 -10.68 10.65 1.45
C LYS A 108 -10.79 9.14 1.31
N ILE A 109 -9.67 8.45 1.50
CA ILE A 109 -9.60 7.00 1.49
C ILE A 109 -9.90 6.52 2.90
N GLU A 110 -10.81 5.55 3.04
CA GLU A 110 -11.26 5.08 4.35
C GLU A 110 -10.41 3.95 4.93
N PHE A 111 -9.71 3.20 4.09
CA PHE A 111 -9.00 1.98 4.50
C PHE A 111 -7.53 2.03 4.14
N ILE A 112 -6.68 1.64 5.10
CA ILE A 112 -5.28 1.32 4.83
C ILE A 112 -5.11 -0.17 5.12
N ILE A 113 -4.60 -0.91 4.15
CA ILE A 113 -4.32 -2.34 4.27
C ILE A 113 -2.82 -2.52 4.43
N THR A 114 -2.40 -3.03 5.59
CA THR A 114 -1.00 -3.18 5.95
C THR A 114 -0.84 -4.32 6.95
N ARG A 115 0.35 -4.90 7.03
CA ARG A 115 0.65 -5.86 8.10
C ARG A 115 1.05 -5.16 9.39
N ASN A 116 1.45 -3.90 9.32
CA ASN A 116 1.99 -3.13 10.44
C ASN A 116 0.95 -2.19 11.06
N VAL A 117 -0.19 -2.76 11.44
CA VAL A 117 -1.31 -2.00 12.01
C VAL A 117 -0.88 -1.16 13.21
N ARG A 118 0.03 -1.68 14.03
CA ARG A 118 0.52 -0.99 15.24
C ARG A 118 1.24 0.33 14.98
N ASP A 119 1.78 0.49 13.77
CA ASP A 119 2.52 1.70 13.42
C ASP A 119 1.59 2.90 13.19
N TYR A 120 0.30 2.65 13.04
CA TYR A 120 -0.70 3.71 12.84
C TYR A 120 -1.45 3.97 14.14
N LYS A 121 -0.92 4.87 14.98
CA LYS A 121 -1.49 5.20 16.29
C LYS A 121 -2.71 6.11 16.15
N ASN A 122 -3.79 5.77 16.86
CA ASN A 122 -5.03 6.57 16.91
C ASN A 122 -5.49 7.03 15.51
N PRO A 123 -5.62 6.10 14.54
CA PRO A 123 -5.94 6.49 13.18
C PRO A 123 -7.39 6.94 13.04
N ARG A 124 -7.62 7.93 12.17
CA ARG A 124 -8.96 8.33 11.74
C ARG A 124 -9.45 7.50 10.56
N LEU A 125 -8.63 6.57 10.12
CA LEU A 125 -8.92 5.62 9.05
C LEU A 125 -9.06 4.22 9.64
N ILE A 126 -9.67 3.33 8.88
CA ILE A 126 -9.71 1.91 9.26
C ILE A 126 -8.42 1.27 8.77
N VAL A 127 -7.57 0.84 9.71
CA VAL A 127 -6.29 0.20 9.40
C VAL A 127 -6.43 -1.28 9.69
N GLN A 128 -6.26 -2.11 8.68
CA GLN A 128 -6.47 -3.56 8.80
C GLN A 128 -5.40 -4.34 8.07
N THR A 129 -5.14 -5.55 8.56
CA THR A 129 -4.31 -6.51 7.84
C THR A 129 -5.11 -7.08 6.66
N PRO A 130 -4.43 -7.64 5.63
CA PRO A 130 -5.13 -8.35 4.56
C PRO A 130 -6.07 -9.41 5.10
N GLN A 131 -5.60 -10.22 6.05
CA GLN A 131 -6.43 -11.27 6.65
C GLN A 131 -7.69 -10.72 7.26
N ARG A 132 -7.56 -9.67 8.08
CA ARG A 132 -8.71 -9.04 8.75
C ARG A 132 -9.72 -8.50 7.74
N TYR A 133 -9.25 -7.88 6.69
CA TYR A 133 -10.14 -7.31 5.67
C TYR A 133 -10.92 -8.40 4.92
N ILE A 134 -10.25 -9.50 4.59
CA ILE A 134 -10.85 -10.62 3.84
C ILE A 134 -11.86 -11.38 4.70
N GLU A 135 -11.58 -11.54 5.99
CA GLU A 135 -12.51 -12.16 6.94
C GLU A 135 -13.64 -11.20 7.32
#